data_84ff5c9968c3ccb7e485df538518421a
#
_entry.id   84ff5c9968c3ccb7e485df538518421a
#
_cell.length_a   1.000
_cell.length_b   1.000
_cell.length_c   1.000
_cell.angle_alpha   90.00
_cell.angle_beta   90.00
_cell.angle_gamma   90.00
#
_symmetry.space_group_name_H-M   'P 1'
#
loop_
_entity.id
_entity.type
_entity.pdbx_description
1 polymer ?
#
loop_
_entity_poly.entity_id
_entity_poly.type
_entity_poly.pdbx_seq_one_letter_code
_entity_poly.pdbx_strand_id
1 'polypeptide(L)' 'MNHLDLVFFRKLREKIEEECQTRMQFLANGAANSFDEYKNNVGYIRSLSDVLIWAKEVNDQLTGSN' A
#
# COMPACT_ATOMS: atom_id res chain seq x y z
N MET A 1 3.37 20.89 -8.19
CA MET A 1 3.92 19.57 -8.55
C MET A 1 3.84 19.40 -10.06
N ASN A 2 4.89 18.92 -10.68
CA ASN A 2 4.90 18.78 -12.14
C ASN A 2 4.26 17.45 -12.55
N HIS A 3 4.11 17.26 -13.86
CA HIS A 3 3.44 16.07 -14.41
C HIS A 3 4.14 14.77 -14.02
N LEU A 4 5.48 14.76 -14.01
CA LEU A 4 6.23 13.54 -13.67
C LEU A 4 5.99 13.13 -12.22
N ASP A 5 5.87 14.10 -11.31
CA ASP A 5 5.61 13.79 -9.91
C ASP A 5 4.22 13.17 -9.73
N LEU A 6 3.23 13.66 -10.48
CA LEU A 6 1.90 13.08 -10.44
C LEU A 6 1.87 11.67 -10.99
N VAL A 7 2.61 11.42 -12.06
CA VAL A 7 2.72 10.08 -12.64
C VAL A 7 3.41 9.14 -11.66
N PHE A 8 4.48 9.60 -11.03
CA PHE A 8 5.19 8.79 -10.05
C PHE A 8 4.27 8.39 -8.89
N PHE A 9 3.54 9.35 -8.34
CA PHE A 9 2.64 9.07 -7.23
C PHE A 9 1.58 8.04 -7.62
N ARG A 10 0.98 8.21 -8.79
CA ARG A 10 -0.05 7.28 -9.25
C ARG A 10 0.52 5.87 -9.44
N LYS A 11 1.69 5.76 -10.03
CA LYS A 11 2.32 4.46 -10.26
C LYS A 11 2.69 3.78 -8.95
N LEU A 12 3.20 4.55 -8.00
CA LEU A 12 3.53 4.01 -6.69
C LEU A 12 2.29 3.50 -5.97
N ARG A 13 1.21 4.27 -6.01
CA ARG A 13 -0.05 3.87 -5.40
C ARG A 13 -0.56 2.56 -6.01
N GLU A 14 -0.53 2.47 -7.34
CA GLU A 14 -0.97 1.26 -8.03
C GLU A 14 -0.14 0.05 -7.59
N LYS A 15 1.17 0.24 -7.47
CA LYS A 15 2.07 -0.83 -7.05
C LYS A 15 1.76 -1.30 -5.62
N ILE A 16 1.53 -0.36 -4.73
CA ILE A 16 1.21 -0.69 -3.34
C ILE A 16 -0.13 -1.42 -3.25
N GLU A 17 -1.14 -0.92 -3.98
CA GLU A 17 -2.46 -1.56 -3.99
C GLU A 17 -2.39 -2.97 -4.56
N GLU A 18 -1.61 -3.17 -5.61
CA GLU A 18 -1.40 -4.49 -6.20
C GLU A 18 -0.76 -5.45 -5.20
N GLU A 19 0.25 -4.98 -4.48
CA GLU A 19 0.92 -5.81 -3.48
C GLU A 19 -0.02 -6.18 -2.34
N CYS A 20 -0.85 -5.24 -1.90
CA CYS A 20 -1.86 -5.52 -0.88
C CYS A 20 -2.84 -6.59 -1.34
N GLN A 21 -3.32 -6.49 -2.58
CA GLN A 21 -4.24 -7.47 -3.14
C GLN A 21 -3.61 -8.86 -3.18
N THR A 22 -2.37 -8.94 -3.62
CA THR A 22 -1.66 -10.22 -3.68
C THR A 22 -1.57 -10.86 -2.31
N ARG A 23 -1.25 -10.08 -1.28
CA ARG A 23 -1.15 -10.61 0.08
C ARG A 23 -2.50 -11.00 0.65
N MET A 24 -3.54 -10.23 0.34
CA MET A 24 -4.89 -10.55 0.80
C MET A 24 -5.39 -11.85 0.17
N GLN A 25 -5.10 -12.06 -1.11
CA GLN A 25 -5.46 -13.30 -1.79
C GLN A 25 -4.70 -14.49 -1.20
N PHE A 26 -3.44 -14.30 -0.84
CA PHE A 26 -2.65 -15.33 -0.19
C PHE A 26 -3.33 -15.78 1.10
N LEU A 27 -3.79 -14.85 1.92
CA LEU A 27 -4.48 -15.17 3.17
C LEU A 27 -5.84 -15.82 2.90
N ALA A 28 -6.58 -15.29 1.93
CA ALA A 28 -7.93 -15.78 1.61
C ALA A 28 -7.89 -17.21 1.10
N ASN A 29 -6.80 -17.61 0.44
CA ASN A 29 -6.65 -18.96 -0.08
C ASN A 29 -6.15 -19.95 0.98
N GLY A 30 -5.98 -19.51 2.21
CA GLY A 30 -5.52 -20.36 3.28
C GLY A 30 -4.07 -20.80 3.14
N ALA A 31 -3.26 -20.01 2.45
CA ALA A 31 -1.87 -20.38 2.20
C ALA A 31 -0.96 -20.14 3.40
N ALA A 32 -1.41 -19.38 4.40
CA ALA A 32 -0.65 -19.20 5.64
C ALA A 32 -0.67 -20.50 6.43
N ASN A 33 0.51 -21.01 6.82
CA ASN A 33 0.65 -22.30 7.46
C ASN A 33 0.59 -22.23 8.98
N SER A 34 0.62 -21.04 9.55
CA SER A 34 0.61 -20.88 11.00
C SER A 34 -0.04 -19.55 11.36
N PHE A 35 -0.38 -19.43 12.64
CA PHE A 35 -0.93 -18.18 13.14
C PHE A 35 0.10 -17.04 13.04
N ASP A 36 1.37 -17.34 13.29
CA ASP A 36 2.43 -16.35 13.18
C ASP A 36 2.57 -15.86 11.74
N GLU A 37 2.51 -16.75 10.77
CA GLU A 37 2.57 -16.39 9.37
C GLU A 37 1.38 -15.53 8.98
N TYR A 38 0.20 -15.89 9.47
CA TYR A 38 -1.00 -15.09 9.24
C TYR A 38 -0.84 -13.68 9.81
N LYS A 39 -0.38 -13.56 11.05
CA LYS A 39 -0.17 -12.27 11.69
C LYS A 39 0.87 -11.43 10.95
N ASN A 40 1.94 -12.06 10.49
CA ASN A 40 2.97 -11.36 9.74
C ASN A 40 2.41 -10.77 8.44
N ASN A 41 1.57 -11.53 7.74
CA ASN A 41 0.96 -11.05 6.51
C ASN A 41 -0.04 -9.92 6.77
N VAL A 42 -0.82 -10.03 7.83
CA VAL A 42 -1.74 -8.95 8.21
C VAL A 42 -0.96 -7.69 8.55
N GLY A 43 0.14 -7.81 9.29
CA GLY A 43 0.99 -6.68 9.61
C GLY A 43 1.61 -6.05 8.38
N TYR A 44 2.03 -6.87 7.43
CA TYR A 44 2.60 -6.38 6.18
C TYR A 44 1.57 -5.55 5.40
N ILE A 45 0.35 -6.08 5.27
CA ILE A 45 -0.73 -5.36 4.57
C ILE A 45 -1.02 -4.04 5.27
N ARG A 46 -1.09 -4.06 6.59
CA ARG A 46 -1.35 -2.84 7.37
C ARG A 46 -0.25 -1.81 7.16
N SER A 47 1.00 -2.25 7.14
CA SER A 47 2.13 -1.35 6.91
C SER A 47 2.06 -0.71 5.54
N LEU A 48 1.72 -1.48 4.50
CA LEU A 48 1.57 -0.95 3.16
C LEU A 48 0.43 0.07 3.09
N SER A 49 -0.67 -0.21 3.79
CA SER A 49 -1.79 0.72 3.84
C SER A 49 -1.39 2.03 4.51
N ASP A 50 -0.60 1.95 5.58
CA ASP A 50 -0.10 3.14 6.26
C ASP A 50 0.81 3.97 5.35
N VAL A 51 1.70 3.31 4.62
CA VAL A 51 2.58 3.99 3.67
C VAL A 51 1.76 4.70 2.59
N LEU A 52 0.70 4.07 2.12
CA LEU A 52 -0.16 4.67 1.11
C LEU A 52 -0.85 5.93 1.65
N ILE A 53 -1.32 5.88 2.89
CA ILE A 53 -1.92 7.04 3.54
C ILE A 53 -0.89 8.17 3.65
N TRP A 54 0.32 7.85 4.11
CA TRP A 54 1.38 8.85 4.25
C TRP A 54 1.75 9.44 2.90
N ALA A 55 1.84 8.61 1.86
CA ALA A 55 2.17 9.09 0.52
C ALA A 55 1.11 10.08 0.03
N LYS A 56 -0.16 9.80 0.31
CA LYS A 56 -1.23 10.69 -0.06
C LYS A 56 -1.14 12.01 0.70
N GLU A 57 -0.85 11.94 2.00
CA GLU A 57 -0.70 13.15 2.81
C GLU A 57 0.44 14.04 2.28
N VAL A 58 1.57 13.42 1.97
CA VAL A 58 2.70 14.17 1.42
C VAL A 58 2.35 14.78 0.07
N ASN A 59 1.67 14.01 -0.76
CA ASN A 59 1.24 14.50 -2.06
C ASN A 59 0.32 15.71 -1.93
N ASP A 60 -0.62 15.64 -0.99
CA ASP A 60 -1.54 16.74 -0.75
C ASP A 60 -0.81 17.99 -0.26
N GLN A 61 0.20 17.81 0.60
CA GLN A 61 1.04 18.92 1.06
C GLN A 61 1.78 19.58 -0.10
N LEU A 62 2.33 18.76 -0.98
CA LEU A 62 3.12 19.27 -2.11
C LEU A 62 2.25 20.00 -3.14
N THR A 63 0.99 19.57 -3.29
CA THR A 63 0.07 20.22 -4.22
C THR A 63 -0.70 21.36 -3.58
N GLY A 64 -0.57 21.55 -2.29
CA GLY A 64 -1.29 22.61 -1.58
C GLY A 64 -2.77 22.34 -1.40
N SER A 65 -3.22 21.12 -1.63
CA SER A 65 -4.64 20.80 -1.54
C SER A 65 -4.95 20.14 -0.19
N ASN A 66 -4.85 20.88 0.84
CA ASN A 66 -5.17 20.37 2.18
C ASN A 66 -6.37 21.07 2.78
#